data_088b23c6e2ebe4be2f04fab213e33782
#
_entry.id   088b23c6e2ebe4be2f04fab213e33782
#
_cell.length_a   1.000
_cell.length_b   1.000
_cell.length_c   1.000
_cell.angle_alpha   90.00
_cell.angle_beta   90.00
_cell.angle_gamma   90.00
#
_symmetry.space_group_name_H-M   'P 1'
#
loop_
_entity.id
_entity.type
_entity.pdbx_description
1 polymer ?
#
loop_
_entity_poly.entity_id
_entity_poly.type
_entity_poly.pdbx_seq_one_letter_code
_entity_poly.pdbx_strand_id
1 'polypeptide(L)'
;VKLILKETTDLNEIKAVLCNPAIYDTITDDNSPLMQDFEPPLIDGYLYVGGYIKGEIIALMVYHKYLDGNKCHVQVLPEYRKEYAINFGEQSLLFKGTLPLYAEIPDLYKNVLAFALLNDFKVKSVKENDYIKNGKTYNVNVLEFQDGIC
;
A
#
# COMPACT_ATOMS: atom_id res chain seq x y z
N VAL A 1 -19.06 0.17 -15.23
CA VAL A 1 -18.06 1.23 -15.05
C VAL A 1 -16.68 0.58 -14.90
N LYS A 2 -15.73 1.07 -15.66
CA LYS A 2 -14.41 0.44 -15.75
C LYS A 2 -13.40 1.14 -14.82
N LEU A 3 -12.66 0.34 -14.07
CA LEU A 3 -11.50 0.81 -13.31
C LEU A 3 -10.33 1.04 -14.26
N ILE A 4 -9.76 2.25 -14.21
CA ILE A 4 -8.62 2.61 -15.05
C ILE A 4 -7.45 2.94 -14.14
N LEU A 5 -6.27 2.38 -14.45
CA LEU A 5 -5.05 2.65 -13.70
C LEU A 5 -4.10 3.50 -14.51
N LYS A 6 -3.47 4.46 -13.87
CA LYS A 6 -2.40 5.26 -14.48
C LYS A 6 -1.50 5.87 -13.41
N GLU A 7 -0.25 6.14 -13.79
CA GLU A 7 0.66 6.86 -12.92
C GLU A 7 0.15 8.26 -12.64
N THR A 8 0.41 8.76 -11.45
CA THR A 8 0.07 10.13 -11.06
C THR A 8 1.17 10.75 -10.22
N THR A 9 1.39 12.05 -10.41
CA THR A 9 2.20 12.89 -9.55
C THR A 9 1.38 14.04 -8.97
N ASP A 10 0.07 13.98 -9.14
CA ASP A 10 -0.83 15.01 -8.62
C ASP A 10 -0.99 14.82 -7.10
N LEU A 11 -0.43 15.75 -6.34
CA LEU A 11 -0.44 15.68 -4.88
C LEU A 11 -1.86 15.66 -4.32
N ASN A 12 -2.81 16.35 -4.95
CA ASN A 12 -4.20 16.36 -4.50
C ASN A 12 -4.83 14.98 -4.66
N GLU A 13 -4.56 14.28 -5.76
CA GLU A 13 -5.05 12.91 -5.95
C GLU A 13 -4.43 11.95 -4.94
N ILE A 14 -3.12 12.05 -4.73
CA ILE A 14 -2.42 11.20 -3.78
C ILE A 14 -2.97 11.41 -2.37
N LYS A 15 -3.15 12.64 -1.95
CA LYS A 15 -3.72 12.97 -0.64
C LYS A 15 -5.20 12.58 -0.52
N ALA A 16 -5.96 12.62 -1.62
CA ALA A 16 -7.35 12.20 -1.59
C ALA A 16 -7.50 10.75 -1.11
N VAL A 17 -6.50 9.91 -1.36
CA VAL A 17 -6.49 8.53 -0.86
C VAL A 17 -5.75 8.44 0.48
N LEU A 18 -4.49 8.87 0.55
CA LEU A 18 -3.66 8.68 1.74
C LEU A 18 -4.11 9.49 2.95
N CYS A 19 -4.70 10.66 2.73
CA CYS A 19 -5.22 11.52 3.79
C CYS A 19 -6.72 11.32 4.03
N ASN A 20 -7.29 10.21 3.59
CA ASN A 20 -8.58 9.76 4.08
C ASN A 20 -8.38 9.27 5.51
N PRO A 21 -9.15 9.75 6.51
CA PRO A 21 -8.90 9.39 7.91
C PRO A 21 -8.86 7.89 8.18
N ALA A 22 -9.72 7.11 7.54
CA ALA A 22 -9.75 5.66 7.72
C ALA A 22 -8.51 4.99 7.14
N ILE A 23 -7.94 5.54 6.08
CA ILE A 23 -6.71 5.02 5.48
C ILE A 23 -5.49 5.50 6.28
N TYR A 24 -5.41 6.78 6.56
CA TYR A 24 -4.27 7.35 7.29
C TYR A 24 -4.04 6.63 8.62
N ASP A 25 -5.11 6.31 9.33
CA ASP A 25 -5.03 5.59 10.60
C ASP A 25 -4.35 4.22 10.45
N THR A 26 -4.54 3.55 9.33
CA THR A 26 -3.99 2.19 9.10
C THR A 26 -2.59 2.18 8.49
N ILE A 27 -2.11 3.30 7.96
CA ILE A 27 -0.77 3.38 7.34
C ILE A 27 0.24 4.08 8.23
N THR A 28 -0.16 4.49 9.43
CA THR A 28 0.66 5.27 10.35
C THR A 28 0.73 4.59 11.72
N ASP A 29 1.72 5.00 12.51
CA ASP A 29 1.89 4.56 13.88
C ASP A 29 1.98 5.77 14.83
N ASP A 30 2.31 5.52 16.11
CA ASP A 30 2.37 6.59 17.11
C ASP A 30 3.48 7.62 16.82
N ASN A 31 4.47 7.27 15.97
CA ASN A 31 5.58 8.15 15.62
C ASN A 31 5.34 8.93 14.33
N SER A 32 4.22 8.69 13.67
CA SER A 32 3.89 9.37 12.41
C SER A 32 3.38 10.78 12.65
N PRO A 33 3.52 11.70 11.67
CA PRO A 33 2.96 13.04 11.80
C PRO A 33 1.43 13.01 11.83
N LEU A 34 0.82 14.11 12.25
CA LEU A 34 -0.60 14.28 12.11
C LEU A 34 -0.97 14.28 10.62
N MET A 35 -2.17 13.84 10.30
CA MET A 35 -2.62 13.75 8.90
C MET A 35 -2.51 15.08 8.16
N GLN A 36 -2.82 16.19 8.84
CA GLN A 36 -2.74 17.54 8.25
C GLN A 36 -1.31 17.98 7.94
N ASP A 37 -0.32 17.37 8.60
CA ASP A 37 1.10 17.69 8.43
C ASP A 37 1.81 16.70 7.49
N PHE A 38 1.09 15.69 7.02
CA PHE A 38 1.68 14.66 6.17
C PHE A 38 1.89 15.16 4.75
N GLU A 39 3.12 15.01 4.24
CA GLU A 39 3.47 15.35 2.86
C GLU A 39 3.98 14.10 2.14
N PRO A 40 3.18 13.53 1.22
CA PRO A 40 3.63 12.40 0.42
C PRO A 40 4.87 12.76 -0.38
N PRO A 41 5.94 11.92 -0.37
CA PRO A 41 7.15 12.21 -1.13
C PRO A 41 6.89 12.20 -2.64
N LEU A 42 7.33 13.26 -3.33
CA LEU A 42 7.34 13.34 -4.80
C LEU A 42 8.78 13.42 -5.29
N ILE A 43 9.58 12.42 -4.94
CA ILE A 43 11.01 12.37 -5.23
C ILE A 43 11.33 11.08 -5.99
N ASP A 44 12.52 11.01 -6.58
CA ASP A 44 13.00 9.81 -7.27
C ASP A 44 12.94 8.60 -6.33
N GLY A 45 12.54 7.47 -6.88
CA GLY A 45 12.38 6.25 -6.10
C GLY A 45 10.95 6.01 -5.61
N TYR A 46 10.05 6.98 -5.78
CA TYR A 46 8.62 6.82 -5.50
C TYR A 46 7.84 6.81 -6.79
N LEU A 47 6.93 5.83 -6.92
CA LEU A 47 5.99 5.73 -8.03
C LEU A 47 4.60 5.59 -7.46
N TYR A 48 3.69 6.45 -7.91
CA TYR A 48 2.28 6.38 -7.50
C TYR A 48 1.44 5.96 -8.71
N VAL A 49 0.59 4.93 -8.50
CA VAL A 49 -0.35 4.46 -9.52
C VAL A 49 -1.75 4.63 -8.97
N GLY A 50 -2.52 5.51 -9.56
CA GLY A 50 -3.91 5.74 -9.17
C GLY A 50 -4.86 4.79 -9.88
N GLY A 51 -5.93 4.42 -9.18
CA GLY A 51 -7.06 3.73 -9.77
C GLY A 51 -8.24 4.69 -9.84
N TYR A 52 -8.89 4.76 -11.00
CA TYR A 52 -9.91 5.78 -11.29
C TYR A 52 -11.22 5.14 -11.74
N ILE A 53 -12.31 5.68 -11.22
CA ILE A 53 -13.67 5.39 -11.68
C ILE A 53 -14.28 6.70 -12.14
N LYS A 54 -14.73 6.77 -13.40
CA LYS A 54 -15.32 8.00 -13.98
C LYS A 54 -14.44 9.23 -13.76
N GLY A 55 -13.12 9.05 -13.88
CA GLY A 55 -12.15 10.15 -13.73
C GLY A 55 -11.80 10.54 -12.30
N GLU A 56 -12.42 9.93 -11.28
CA GLU A 56 -12.10 10.21 -9.89
C GLU A 56 -11.23 9.12 -9.30
N ILE A 57 -10.21 9.52 -8.55
CA ILE A 57 -9.32 8.56 -7.90
C ILE A 57 -10.03 7.87 -6.73
N ILE A 58 -9.98 6.54 -6.72
CA ILE A 58 -10.56 5.72 -5.66
C ILE A 58 -9.55 4.80 -4.99
N ALA A 59 -8.36 4.69 -5.56
CA ALA A 59 -7.35 3.75 -5.06
C ALA A 59 -5.96 4.24 -5.43
N LEU A 60 -4.97 3.78 -4.68
CA LEU A 60 -3.57 4.17 -4.89
C LEU A 60 -2.65 3.02 -4.56
N MET A 61 -1.72 2.74 -5.47
CA MET A 61 -0.57 1.87 -5.22
C MET A 61 0.67 2.75 -5.13
N VAL A 62 1.48 2.55 -4.10
CA VAL A 62 2.74 3.26 -3.91
C VAL A 62 3.89 2.26 -3.99
N TYR A 63 4.86 2.54 -4.85
CA TYR A 63 6.12 1.79 -4.89
C TYR A 63 7.25 2.71 -4.47
N HIS A 64 8.16 2.22 -3.63
CA HIS A 64 9.38 2.97 -3.31
C HIS A 64 10.53 2.02 -2.99
N LYS A 65 11.75 2.53 -3.06
CA LYS A 65 12.95 1.72 -2.80
C LYS A 65 12.92 1.08 -1.42
N TYR A 66 13.29 -0.19 -1.37
CA TYR A 66 13.35 -0.97 -0.14
C TYR A 66 14.27 -2.18 -0.36
N LEU A 67 15.28 -2.35 0.51
CA LEU A 67 16.26 -3.43 0.38
C LEU A 67 16.87 -3.45 -1.05
N ASP A 68 16.85 -4.61 -1.69
CA ASP A 68 17.36 -4.81 -3.05
C ASP A 68 16.32 -4.58 -4.15
N GLY A 69 15.15 -4.07 -3.79
CA GLY A 69 14.05 -3.87 -4.73
C GLY A 69 13.14 -2.73 -4.33
N ASN A 70 11.85 -3.00 -4.28
CA ASN A 70 10.83 -2.00 -3.91
C ASN A 70 9.89 -2.56 -2.86
N LYS A 71 9.30 -1.65 -2.09
CA LYS A 71 8.17 -1.94 -1.21
C LYS A 71 6.92 -1.33 -1.81
N CYS A 72 5.80 -2.02 -1.68
CA CYS A 72 4.51 -1.51 -2.16
C CYS A 72 3.53 -1.30 -1.03
N HIS A 73 2.64 -0.34 -1.24
CA HIS A 73 1.52 -0.04 -0.36
C HIS A 73 0.29 0.12 -1.22
N VAL A 74 -0.73 -0.71 -1.01
CA VAL A 74 -1.97 -0.64 -1.76
C VAL A 74 -3.08 -0.13 -0.86
N GLN A 75 -3.81 0.88 -1.32
CA GLN A 75 -4.92 1.47 -0.59
C GLN A 75 -6.10 1.68 -1.50
N VAL A 76 -7.28 1.30 -1.03
CA VAL A 76 -8.55 1.54 -1.74
C VAL A 76 -9.46 2.28 -0.77
N LEU A 77 -10.10 3.34 -1.23
CA LEU A 77 -11.05 4.08 -0.40
C LEU A 77 -12.11 3.11 0.14
N PRO A 78 -12.49 3.25 1.43
CA PRO A 78 -13.33 2.24 2.09
C PRO A 78 -14.61 1.88 1.34
N GLU A 79 -15.31 2.86 0.79
CA GLU A 79 -16.56 2.65 0.07
C GLU A 79 -16.41 1.88 -1.24
N TYR A 80 -15.19 1.76 -1.76
CA TYR A 80 -14.91 1.05 -3.02
C TYR A 80 -14.22 -0.29 -2.82
N ARG A 81 -13.85 -0.66 -1.60
CA ARG A 81 -13.06 -1.88 -1.33
C ARG A 81 -13.77 -3.15 -1.76
N LYS A 82 -15.04 -3.26 -1.44
CA LYS A 82 -15.80 -4.47 -1.73
C LYS A 82 -15.84 -4.79 -3.21
N GLU A 83 -15.97 -3.77 -4.04
CA GLU A 83 -16.12 -3.94 -5.50
C GLU A 83 -14.79 -3.97 -6.22
N TYR A 84 -13.78 -3.18 -5.79
CA TYR A 84 -12.60 -2.95 -6.59
C TYR A 84 -11.27 -3.38 -5.98
N ALA A 85 -11.21 -3.76 -4.70
CA ALA A 85 -9.92 -4.01 -4.04
C ALA A 85 -9.13 -5.13 -4.72
N ILE A 86 -9.78 -6.25 -5.04
CA ILE A 86 -9.10 -7.39 -5.67
C ILE A 86 -8.61 -7.01 -7.06
N ASN A 87 -9.47 -6.40 -7.87
CA ASN A 87 -9.12 -6.00 -9.22
C ASN A 87 -8.00 -4.95 -9.24
N PHE A 88 -8.09 -3.95 -8.36
CA PHE A 88 -7.03 -2.94 -8.27
C PHE A 88 -5.71 -3.57 -7.81
N GLY A 89 -5.75 -4.45 -6.81
CA GLY A 89 -4.55 -5.15 -6.33
C GLY A 89 -3.86 -5.91 -7.45
N GLU A 90 -4.61 -6.69 -8.23
CA GLU A 90 -4.05 -7.46 -9.35
C GLU A 90 -3.49 -6.55 -10.45
N GLN A 91 -4.27 -5.57 -10.88
CA GLN A 91 -3.87 -4.70 -11.98
C GLN A 91 -2.70 -3.79 -11.60
N SER A 92 -2.67 -3.28 -10.36
CA SER A 92 -1.59 -2.39 -9.93
C SER A 92 -0.24 -3.12 -9.87
N LEU A 93 -0.22 -4.43 -9.64
CA LEU A 93 1.01 -5.22 -9.65
C LEU A 93 1.64 -5.29 -11.05
N LEU A 94 0.90 -5.02 -12.11
CA LEU A 94 1.47 -4.96 -13.46
C LEU A 94 2.44 -3.78 -13.64
N PHE A 95 2.39 -2.81 -12.74
CA PHE A 95 3.31 -1.66 -12.76
C PHE A 95 4.62 -1.92 -12.02
N LYS A 96 4.73 -3.06 -11.32
CA LYS A 96 5.98 -3.42 -10.67
C LYS A 96 7.04 -3.68 -11.74
N GLY A 97 8.28 -3.31 -11.45
CA GLY A 97 9.38 -3.63 -12.33
C GLY A 97 9.83 -5.09 -12.16
N THR A 98 11.07 -5.34 -12.53
CA THR A 98 11.69 -6.67 -12.47
C THR A 98 12.42 -6.93 -11.16
N LEU A 99 12.58 -5.89 -10.32
CA LEU A 99 13.25 -6.02 -9.02
C LEU A 99 12.35 -6.73 -8.01
N PRO A 100 12.93 -7.31 -6.95
CA PRO A 100 12.14 -7.89 -5.87
C PRO A 100 11.12 -6.89 -5.31
N LEU A 101 9.95 -7.39 -4.95
CA LEU A 101 8.87 -6.58 -4.40
C LEU A 101 8.51 -7.08 -3.01
N TYR A 102 8.45 -6.14 -2.07
CA TYR A 102 8.20 -6.43 -0.66
C TYR A 102 6.98 -5.67 -0.15
N ALA A 103 6.43 -6.16 0.95
CA ALA A 103 5.42 -5.47 1.74
C ALA A 103 5.73 -5.65 3.21
N GLU A 104 5.47 -4.62 4.01
CA GLU A 104 5.58 -4.71 5.47
C GLU A 104 4.19 -4.53 6.07
N ILE A 105 3.73 -5.54 6.81
CA ILE A 105 2.37 -5.54 7.35
C ILE A 105 2.42 -5.87 8.84
N PRO A 106 2.05 -4.90 9.71
CA PRO A 106 1.96 -5.17 11.15
C PRO A 106 0.93 -6.25 11.46
N ASP A 107 1.20 -7.05 12.47
CA ASP A 107 0.28 -8.11 12.93
C ASP A 107 -1.09 -7.56 13.33
N LEU A 108 -1.17 -6.29 13.68
CA LEU A 108 -2.44 -5.63 13.98
C LEU A 108 -3.44 -5.73 12.84
N TYR A 109 -2.97 -5.74 11.59
CA TYR A 109 -3.83 -5.67 10.41
C TYR A 109 -3.96 -7.05 9.74
N LYS A 110 -4.71 -7.95 10.39
CA LYS A 110 -4.88 -9.33 9.93
C LYS A 110 -5.52 -9.43 8.54
N ASN A 111 -6.49 -8.54 8.25
CA ASN A 111 -7.15 -8.55 6.94
C ASN A 111 -6.20 -8.12 5.82
N VAL A 112 -5.31 -7.17 6.09
CA VAL A 112 -4.31 -6.73 5.12
C VAL A 112 -3.30 -7.84 4.85
N LEU A 113 -2.88 -8.55 5.91
CA LEU A 113 -1.98 -9.70 5.77
C LEU A 113 -2.63 -10.79 4.93
N ALA A 114 -3.89 -11.13 5.21
CA ALA A 114 -4.62 -12.14 4.43
C ALA A 114 -4.74 -11.74 2.97
N PHE A 115 -5.00 -10.47 2.68
CA PHE A 115 -5.09 -9.97 1.31
C PHE A 115 -3.76 -10.11 0.57
N ALA A 116 -2.64 -9.79 1.23
CA ALA A 116 -1.32 -9.95 0.64
C ALA A 116 -1.00 -11.42 0.33
N LEU A 117 -1.34 -12.32 1.25
CA LEU A 117 -1.12 -13.76 1.04
C LEU A 117 -1.93 -14.29 -0.15
N LEU A 118 -3.14 -13.75 -0.37
CA LEU A 118 -3.96 -14.10 -1.53
C LEU A 118 -3.38 -13.55 -2.84
N ASN A 119 -2.56 -12.51 -2.78
CA ASN A 119 -1.92 -11.91 -3.95
C ASN A 119 -0.48 -12.35 -4.13
N ASP A 120 -0.17 -13.59 -3.76
CA ASP A 120 1.12 -14.24 -4.00
C ASP A 120 2.29 -13.67 -3.21
N PHE A 121 2.04 -12.93 -2.13
CA PHE A 121 3.08 -12.57 -1.18
C PHE A 121 3.28 -13.71 -0.17
N LYS A 122 4.51 -13.89 0.28
CA LYS A 122 4.85 -14.85 1.33
C LYS A 122 5.67 -14.18 2.41
N VAL A 123 5.44 -14.56 3.65
CA VAL A 123 6.21 -14.06 4.79
C VAL A 123 7.65 -14.54 4.68
N LYS A 124 8.58 -13.59 4.62
CA LYS A 124 10.02 -13.85 4.54
C LYS A 124 10.69 -13.74 5.90
N SER A 125 10.27 -12.76 6.71
CA SER A 125 10.82 -12.54 8.04
C SER A 125 9.82 -11.75 8.89
N VAL A 126 10.11 -11.64 10.18
CA VAL A 126 9.31 -10.88 11.13
C VAL A 126 10.23 -9.95 11.91
N LYS A 127 9.86 -8.67 11.96
CA LYS A 127 10.53 -7.68 12.81
C LYS A 127 9.78 -7.60 14.13
N GLU A 128 10.43 -7.96 15.21
CA GLU A 128 9.76 -7.98 16.52
C GLU A 128 9.59 -6.58 17.09
N ASN A 129 8.40 -6.28 17.60
CA ASN A 129 8.07 -5.04 18.30
C ASN A 129 8.43 -3.78 17.49
N ASP A 130 8.23 -3.80 16.19
CA ASP A 130 8.67 -2.75 15.25
C ASP A 130 7.57 -1.75 14.88
N TYR A 131 6.35 -1.96 15.39
CA TYR A 131 5.21 -1.08 15.10
C TYR A 131 4.52 -0.75 16.42
N ILE A 132 4.32 0.54 16.71
CA ILE A 132 3.66 0.97 17.93
C ILE A 132 2.39 1.75 17.59
N LYS A 133 1.26 1.30 18.11
CA LYS A 133 -0.05 1.90 17.87
C LYS A 133 -0.84 1.97 19.17
N ASN A 134 -1.27 3.17 19.55
CA ASN A 134 -2.01 3.41 20.78
C ASN A 134 -1.28 2.85 22.02
N GLY A 135 0.04 3.00 22.05
CA GLY A 135 0.88 2.57 23.15
C GLY A 135 1.21 1.08 23.18
N LYS A 136 0.70 0.28 22.25
CA LYS A 136 1.00 -1.14 22.13
C LYS A 136 1.97 -1.42 20.99
N THR A 137 2.88 -2.38 21.21
CA THR A 137 3.83 -2.80 20.19
C THR A 137 3.33 -4.06 19.48
N TYR A 138 3.64 -4.14 18.20
CA TYR A 138 3.27 -5.27 17.35
C TYR A 138 4.46 -5.68 16.50
N ASN A 139 4.50 -6.95 16.14
CA ASN A 139 5.46 -7.43 15.15
C ASN A 139 5.05 -6.97 13.76
N VAL A 140 6.04 -6.82 12.88
CA VAL A 140 5.82 -6.48 11.48
C VAL A 140 6.25 -7.66 10.62
N ASN A 141 5.34 -8.16 9.80
CA ASN A 141 5.64 -9.21 8.83
C ASN A 141 6.27 -8.56 7.60
N VAL A 142 7.42 -9.05 7.19
CA VAL A 142 8.06 -8.67 5.94
C VAL A 142 7.74 -9.74 4.93
N LEU A 143 7.02 -9.38 3.87
CA LEU A 143 6.60 -10.30 2.84
C LEU A 143 7.31 -9.99 1.53
N GLU A 144 7.51 -11.03 0.73
CA GLU A 144 8.05 -10.89 -0.62
C GLU A 144 7.07 -11.47 -1.62
N PHE A 145 6.86 -10.75 -2.72
CA PHE A 145 6.01 -11.20 -3.81
C PHE A 145 6.68 -12.37 -4.53
N GLN A 146 5.93 -13.45 -4.69
CA GLN A 146 6.38 -14.63 -5.41
C GLN A 146 5.66 -14.65 -6.76
N ASP A 147 6.38 -14.34 -7.85
CA ASP A 147 5.82 -14.57 -9.17
C ASP A 147 5.44 -16.04 -9.25
N GLY A 148 4.22 -16.35 -9.60
CA GLY A 148 3.69 -17.71 -9.61
C GLY A 148 4.38 -18.67 -10.60
N ILE A 149 5.65 -18.43 -10.90
CA ILE A 149 6.47 -19.26 -11.77
C ILE A 149 7.23 -20.23 -10.89
N CYS A 150 6.90 -21.45 -11.00
CA CYS A 150 7.64 -22.53 -10.34
C CYS A 150 8.94 -22.78 -11.04
#